data_eb60f1055f6ff5e1b36e6313feb5f89c
#
_entry.id   eb60f1055f6ff5e1b36e6313feb5f89c
#
_cell.length_a   1.000
_cell.length_b   1.000
_cell.length_c   1.000
_cell.angle_alpha   90.00
_cell.angle_beta   90.00
_cell.angle_gamma   90.00
#
_symmetry.space_group_name_H-M   'P 1'
#
loop_
_entity.id
_entity.type
_entity.pdbx_description
1 polymer ?
#
loop_
_entity_poly.entity_id
_entity_poly.type
_entity_poly.pdbx_seq_one_letter_code
_entity_poly.pdbx_strand_id
1 'polypeptide(L)'
;MYWLMWGILTFGVMLEVYGTDIVYRDQHIIKQKTTIGYFIFATVSMTLMAVLRYGQGTDYLAYAYLYTIDYYPHVDLVNKEPGYVFFAFMLNKLGFPFEVYAALLAIAEMYCFYRCISRFSPYKTMGLLLLYPTLYLTYMFSGLRQAGAIAIFCGFAVPLLLDKKWLKYVLAILAAACFHKTALLMLALPIIYKIRYKYVCRLVPAAMAAGIIICFLDVSSILRFILQDRAYVYMESWGNADISIMGLAERTILAGFVLWNTWRTEAEEDRIIIFSKIYLVGYMLSAVAARYSLMSSRLGVYCKALDIVLIPMLLYRMKPRNRKLVTVVVLMYAFVFLYKNILMYIGQGGYHATAWTYPYISIFNKEALALWK
;
A
#
# COMPACT_ATOMS: atom_id res chain seq x y z
N MET A 1 -5.59 -20.68 -0.14
CA MET A 1 -6.34 -19.43 0.14
C MET A 1 -5.82 -18.24 -0.64
N TYR A 2 -4.51 -17.93 -0.65
CA TYR A 2 -3.92 -16.78 -1.35
C TYR A 2 -4.22 -16.77 -2.85
N TRP A 3 -4.04 -17.92 -3.52
CA TRP A 3 -4.33 -18.07 -4.96
C TRP A 3 -5.82 -18.02 -5.26
N LEU A 4 -6.65 -18.54 -4.36
CA LEU A 4 -8.11 -18.42 -4.49
C LEU A 4 -8.55 -16.95 -4.45
N MET A 5 -8.01 -16.16 -3.51
CA MET A 5 -8.31 -14.74 -3.43
C MET A 5 -7.85 -13.99 -4.69
N TRP A 6 -6.64 -14.29 -5.21
CA TRP A 6 -6.19 -13.75 -6.48
C TRP A 6 -7.13 -14.12 -7.64
N GLY A 7 -7.61 -15.36 -7.69
CA GLY A 7 -8.59 -15.81 -8.67
C GLY A 7 -9.92 -15.04 -8.58
N ILE A 8 -10.44 -14.85 -7.36
CA ILE A 8 -11.65 -14.04 -7.12
C ILE A 8 -11.43 -12.61 -7.65
N LEU A 9 -10.33 -11.96 -7.28
CA LEU A 9 -10.04 -10.59 -7.71
C LEU A 9 -9.86 -10.49 -9.22
N THR A 10 -9.15 -11.43 -9.83
CA THR A 10 -8.95 -11.51 -11.30
C THR A 10 -10.28 -11.66 -12.04
N PHE A 11 -11.16 -12.54 -11.56
CA PHE A 11 -12.48 -12.73 -12.16
C PHE A 11 -13.30 -11.44 -12.08
N GLY A 12 -13.29 -10.74 -10.94
CA GLY A 12 -13.98 -9.46 -10.81
C GLY A 12 -13.44 -8.37 -11.74
N VAL A 13 -12.11 -8.30 -11.93
CA VAL A 13 -11.50 -7.39 -12.91
C VAL A 13 -11.93 -7.74 -14.34
N MET A 14 -12.01 -9.02 -14.65
CA MET A 14 -12.52 -9.47 -15.97
C MET A 14 -13.96 -9.03 -16.17
N LEU A 15 -14.82 -9.15 -15.16
CA LEU A 15 -16.20 -8.66 -15.23
C LEU A 15 -16.27 -7.15 -15.44
N GLU A 16 -15.41 -6.37 -14.75
CA GLU A 16 -15.39 -4.91 -14.86
C GLU A 16 -14.91 -4.42 -16.23
N VAL A 17 -13.84 -5.01 -16.77
CA VAL A 17 -13.14 -4.51 -17.97
C VAL A 17 -13.62 -5.15 -19.26
N TYR A 18 -13.85 -6.46 -19.25
CA TYR A 18 -14.19 -7.24 -20.46
C TYR A 18 -15.69 -7.52 -20.58
N GLY A 19 -16.46 -7.35 -19.51
CA GLY A 19 -17.91 -7.50 -19.58
C GLY A 19 -18.48 -6.60 -20.66
N THR A 20 -19.33 -7.17 -21.51
CA THR A 20 -19.82 -6.62 -22.78
C THR A 20 -20.25 -5.16 -22.72
N ASP A 21 -19.72 -4.36 -23.64
CA ASP A 21 -20.13 -2.98 -23.95
C ASP A 21 -21.50 -2.93 -24.69
N ILE A 22 -22.39 -3.90 -24.46
CA ILE A 22 -23.72 -3.94 -25.09
C ILE A 22 -24.58 -2.86 -24.45
N VAL A 23 -24.79 -1.83 -25.20
CA VAL A 23 -25.43 -0.58 -24.83
C VAL A 23 -26.95 -0.71 -24.94
N TYR A 24 -27.58 -1.37 -23.97
CA TYR A 24 -28.97 -1.09 -23.65
C TYR A 24 -29.00 -0.47 -22.24
N ARG A 25 -29.76 0.64 -22.09
CA ARG A 25 -29.82 1.45 -20.87
C ARG A 25 -30.07 0.59 -19.61
N ASP A 26 -30.95 -0.38 -19.71
CA ASP A 26 -31.29 -1.29 -18.61
C ASP A 26 -30.17 -2.30 -18.29
N GLN A 27 -29.47 -2.78 -19.30
CA GLN A 27 -28.32 -3.69 -19.12
C GLN A 27 -27.11 -2.99 -18.49
N HIS A 28 -26.94 -1.69 -18.73
CA HIS A 28 -25.88 -0.89 -18.10
C HIS A 28 -26.11 -0.77 -16.59
N ILE A 29 -27.36 -0.59 -16.16
CA ILE A 29 -27.74 -0.52 -14.73
C ILE A 29 -27.52 -1.87 -14.05
N ILE A 30 -27.91 -2.98 -14.70
CA ILE A 30 -27.70 -4.34 -14.20
C ILE A 30 -26.21 -4.63 -14.04
N LYS A 31 -25.39 -4.34 -15.05
CA LYS A 31 -23.93 -4.52 -15.03
C LYS A 31 -23.30 -3.73 -13.87
N GLN A 32 -23.69 -2.46 -13.69
CA GLN A 32 -23.18 -1.64 -12.60
C GLN A 32 -23.53 -2.20 -11.22
N LYS A 33 -24.75 -2.68 -11.03
CA LYS A 33 -25.18 -3.32 -9.76
C LYS A 33 -24.39 -4.60 -9.50
N THR A 34 -24.20 -5.44 -10.52
CA THR A 34 -23.44 -6.70 -10.40
C THR A 34 -22.00 -6.46 -10.02
N THR A 35 -21.32 -5.50 -10.66
CA THR A 35 -19.92 -5.18 -10.35
C THR A 35 -19.77 -4.56 -8.96
N ILE A 36 -20.72 -3.75 -8.49
CA ILE A 36 -20.72 -3.22 -7.11
C ILE A 36 -20.93 -4.34 -6.10
N GLY A 37 -21.89 -5.24 -6.33
CA GLY A 37 -22.12 -6.40 -5.47
C GLY A 37 -20.87 -7.29 -5.37
N TYR A 38 -20.22 -7.52 -6.49
CA TYR A 38 -18.98 -8.29 -6.54
C TYR A 38 -17.82 -7.59 -5.81
N PHE A 39 -17.67 -6.27 -5.97
CA PHE A 39 -16.68 -5.48 -5.23
C PHE A 39 -16.89 -5.56 -3.71
N ILE A 40 -18.14 -5.49 -3.24
CA ILE A 40 -18.47 -5.66 -1.82
C ILE A 40 -18.10 -7.07 -1.37
N PHE A 41 -18.51 -8.10 -2.11
CA PHE A 41 -18.16 -9.50 -1.83
C PHE A 41 -16.65 -9.71 -1.72
N ALA A 42 -15.87 -9.23 -2.69
CA ALA A 42 -14.42 -9.33 -2.68
C ALA A 42 -13.79 -8.57 -1.50
N THR A 43 -14.31 -7.39 -1.16
CA THR A 43 -13.85 -6.62 0.01
C THR A 43 -14.10 -7.36 1.31
N VAL A 44 -15.30 -7.93 1.49
CA VAL A 44 -15.65 -8.73 2.68
C VAL A 44 -14.76 -9.96 2.76
N SER A 45 -14.55 -10.67 1.65
CA SER A 45 -13.69 -11.86 1.60
C SER A 45 -12.24 -11.53 1.99
N MET A 46 -11.68 -10.42 1.49
CA MET A 46 -10.35 -9.94 1.92
C MET A 46 -10.35 -9.57 3.40
N THR A 47 -11.37 -8.89 3.89
CA THR A 47 -11.48 -8.52 5.31
C THR A 47 -11.49 -9.76 6.20
N LEU A 48 -12.31 -10.76 5.86
CA LEU A 48 -12.36 -12.04 6.59
C LEU A 48 -11.02 -12.76 6.58
N MET A 49 -10.33 -12.78 5.43
CA MET A 49 -8.99 -13.35 5.32
C MET A 49 -7.98 -12.63 6.23
N ALA A 50 -8.05 -11.31 6.39
CA ALA A 50 -7.18 -10.57 7.29
C ALA A 50 -7.54 -10.77 8.77
N VAL A 51 -8.81 -10.78 9.09
CA VAL A 51 -9.36 -10.94 10.47
C VAL A 51 -9.06 -12.32 11.04
N LEU A 52 -9.24 -13.35 10.23
CA LEU A 52 -9.10 -14.73 10.68
C LEU A 52 -7.69 -15.28 10.64
N ARG A 53 -6.70 -14.54 10.12
CA ARG A 53 -5.30 -15.02 10.01
C ARG A 53 -4.65 -15.22 11.38
N TYR A 54 -3.76 -16.20 11.47
CA TYR A 54 -2.92 -16.45 12.63
C TYR A 54 -1.48 -16.74 12.23
N GLY A 55 -0.53 -16.06 12.87
CA GLY A 55 0.92 -16.31 12.68
C GLY A 55 1.48 -15.97 11.29
N GLN A 56 0.71 -15.30 10.43
CA GLN A 56 1.10 -15.01 9.05
C GLN A 56 1.45 -13.55 8.83
N GLY A 57 2.52 -13.33 8.07
CA GLY A 57 3.20 -12.06 7.91
C GLY A 57 4.58 -12.13 8.60
N THR A 58 5.54 -11.36 8.11
CA THR A 58 6.93 -11.40 8.61
C THR A 58 7.03 -10.98 10.08
N ASP A 59 6.24 -9.99 10.48
CA ASP A 59 6.36 -9.38 11.80
C ASP A 59 5.21 -9.76 12.76
N TYR A 60 4.27 -10.62 12.33
CA TYR A 60 3.07 -10.96 13.12
C TYR A 60 3.41 -11.47 14.52
N LEU A 61 4.32 -12.45 14.61
CA LEU A 61 4.70 -13.05 15.90
C LEU A 61 5.46 -12.06 16.78
N ALA A 62 6.26 -11.17 16.20
CA ALA A 62 6.94 -10.12 16.94
C ALA A 62 5.92 -9.12 17.54
N TYR A 63 4.90 -8.72 16.79
CA TYR A 63 3.82 -7.89 17.32
C TYR A 63 2.99 -8.60 18.39
N ALA A 64 2.69 -9.89 18.21
CA ALA A 64 1.98 -10.70 19.19
C ALA A 64 2.77 -10.79 20.51
N TYR A 65 4.07 -11.06 20.41
CA TYR A 65 4.96 -11.09 21.57
C TYR A 65 5.01 -9.73 22.30
N LEU A 66 5.20 -8.63 21.56
CA LEU A 66 5.22 -7.28 22.12
C LEU A 66 3.88 -6.90 22.78
N TYR A 67 2.77 -7.44 22.28
CA TYR A 67 1.44 -7.21 22.87
C TYR A 67 1.25 -7.95 24.19
N THR A 68 1.83 -9.13 24.37
CA THR A 68 1.67 -9.99 25.57
C THR A 68 2.58 -9.58 26.72
N ILE A 69 3.79 -9.08 26.44
CA ILE A 69 4.66 -8.55 27.48
C ILE A 69 4.10 -7.19 27.93
N ASP A 70 4.16 -6.91 29.24
CA ASP A 70 3.78 -5.61 29.83
C ASP A 70 4.76 -4.49 29.38
N TYR A 71 4.97 -4.43 28.09
CA TYR A 71 5.93 -3.57 27.42
C TYR A 71 5.48 -2.09 27.45
N TYR A 72 4.17 -1.87 27.56
CA TYR A 72 3.56 -0.55 27.39
C TYR A 72 3.80 0.45 28.53
N PRO A 73 3.89 0.04 29.83
CA PRO A 73 4.20 0.99 30.90
C PRO A 73 5.61 1.58 30.83
N HIS A 74 6.54 0.83 30.22
CA HIS A 74 7.96 1.22 30.12
C HIS A 74 8.33 1.79 28.73
N VAL A 75 7.38 1.84 27.82
CA VAL A 75 7.61 2.40 26.48
C VAL A 75 7.38 3.89 26.53
N ASP A 76 8.39 4.64 26.16
CA ASP A 76 8.28 6.06 25.87
C ASP A 76 7.25 6.28 24.75
N LEU A 77 6.01 6.59 25.14
CA LEU A 77 4.87 6.80 24.26
C LEU A 77 5.15 7.87 23.19
N VAL A 78 5.98 8.86 23.54
CA VAL A 78 6.34 9.95 22.64
C VAL A 78 7.22 9.46 21.49
N ASN A 79 8.09 8.47 21.76
CA ASN A 79 9.01 7.94 20.77
C ASN A 79 8.45 6.82 19.89
N LYS A 80 7.32 6.19 20.28
CA LYS A 80 6.81 4.98 19.62
C LYS A 80 5.36 5.08 19.16
N GLU A 81 5.02 6.04 18.31
CA GLU A 81 3.74 5.99 17.59
C GLU A 81 2.53 5.82 18.53
N PRO A 82 2.12 6.90 19.23
CA PRO A 82 1.24 6.86 20.40
C PRO A 82 -0.14 6.27 20.11
N GLY A 83 -0.70 6.44 18.91
CA GLY A 83 -2.02 5.90 18.57
C GLY A 83 -2.01 4.38 18.49
N TYR A 84 -0.98 3.80 17.86
CA TYR A 84 -0.82 2.35 17.78
C TYR A 84 -0.63 1.73 19.17
N VAL A 85 0.27 2.31 19.97
CA VAL A 85 0.59 1.81 21.32
C VAL A 85 -0.61 1.96 22.25
N PHE A 86 -1.29 3.11 22.24
CA PHE A 86 -2.47 3.35 23.08
C PHE A 86 -3.61 2.37 22.78
N PHE A 87 -3.89 2.11 21.50
CA PHE A 87 -4.94 1.18 21.13
C PHE A 87 -4.61 -0.27 21.55
N ALA A 88 -3.34 -0.68 21.36
CA ALA A 88 -2.87 -1.99 21.83
C ALA A 88 -2.97 -2.11 23.36
N PHE A 89 -2.52 -1.10 24.10
CA PHE A 89 -2.57 -1.05 25.55
C PHE A 89 -4.02 -1.14 26.08
N MET A 90 -4.93 -0.37 25.52
CA MET A 90 -6.34 -0.40 25.90
C MET A 90 -6.95 -1.79 25.77
N LEU A 91 -6.76 -2.46 24.63
CA LEU A 91 -7.31 -3.79 24.41
C LEU A 91 -6.65 -4.87 25.28
N ASN A 92 -5.34 -4.75 25.52
CA ASN A 92 -4.62 -5.65 26.42
C ASN A 92 -5.15 -5.53 27.86
N LYS A 93 -5.33 -4.30 28.37
CA LYS A 93 -5.89 -4.07 29.74
C LYS A 93 -7.36 -4.52 29.88
N LEU A 94 -8.10 -4.56 28.78
CA LEU A 94 -9.46 -5.14 28.74
C LEU A 94 -9.45 -6.68 28.64
N GLY A 95 -8.27 -7.31 28.61
CA GLY A 95 -8.11 -8.76 28.54
C GLY A 95 -8.30 -9.37 27.15
N PHE A 96 -8.34 -8.57 26.09
CA PHE A 96 -8.46 -9.12 24.74
C PHE A 96 -7.13 -9.70 24.24
N PRO A 97 -7.14 -10.84 23.53
CA PRO A 97 -5.93 -11.39 22.91
C PRO A 97 -5.49 -10.57 21.70
N PHE A 98 -4.22 -10.75 21.28
CA PHE A 98 -3.63 -10.04 20.14
C PHE A 98 -4.43 -10.21 18.85
N GLU A 99 -5.02 -11.36 18.64
CA GLU A 99 -5.85 -11.65 17.45
C GLU A 99 -7.03 -10.68 17.31
N VAL A 100 -7.66 -10.29 18.42
CA VAL A 100 -8.75 -9.31 18.43
C VAL A 100 -8.21 -7.91 18.05
N TYR A 101 -7.06 -7.55 18.59
CA TYR A 101 -6.40 -6.30 18.21
C TYR A 101 -6.07 -6.25 16.72
N ALA A 102 -5.44 -7.30 16.20
CA ALA A 102 -5.09 -7.43 14.79
C ALA A 102 -6.33 -7.43 13.87
N ALA A 103 -7.42 -8.08 14.31
CA ALA A 103 -8.68 -8.11 13.59
C ALA A 103 -9.34 -6.73 13.50
N LEU A 104 -9.40 -5.98 14.59
CA LEU A 104 -9.97 -4.63 14.62
C LEU A 104 -9.17 -3.66 13.74
N LEU A 105 -7.83 -3.75 13.77
CA LEU A 105 -6.98 -2.99 12.85
C LEU A 105 -7.29 -3.35 11.39
N ALA A 106 -7.35 -4.65 11.05
CA ALA A 106 -7.62 -5.09 9.69
C ALA A 106 -8.98 -4.62 9.17
N ILE A 107 -10.03 -4.63 10.02
CA ILE A 107 -11.35 -4.09 9.66
C ILE A 107 -11.27 -2.59 9.38
N ALA A 108 -10.61 -1.81 10.24
CA ALA A 108 -10.47 -0.37 10.08
C ALA A 108 -9.67 -0.01 8.81
N GLU A 109 -8.58 -0.72 8.56
CA GLU A 109 -7.74 -0.56 7.37
C GLU A 109 -8.50 -0.87 6.09
N MET A 110 -9.19 -2.02 6.04
CA MET A 110 -10.01 -2.41 4.88
C MET A 110 -11.17 -1.43 4.64
N TYR A 111 -11.79 -0.90 5.68
CA TYR A 111 -12.79 0.15 5.55
C TYR A 111 -12.21 1.42 4.90
N CYS A 112 -11.02 1.83 5.31
CA CYS A 112 -10.33 2.99 4.73
C CYS A 112 -10.01 2.77 3.24
N PHE A 113 -9.49 1.61 2.87
CA PHE A 113 -9.20 1.28 1.48
C PHE A 113 -10.49 1.13 0.64
N TYR A 114 -11.51 0.47 1.18
CA TYR A 114 -12.83 0.41 0.55
C TYR A 114 -13.37 1.82 0.25
N ARG A 115 -13.31 2.72 1.22
CA ARG A 115 -13.74 4.11 1.08
C ARG A 115 -12.98 4.86 -0.02
N CYS A 116 -11.67 4.70 -0.09
CA CYS A 116 -10.82 5.29 -1.12
C CYS A 116 -11.18 4.75 -2.51
N ILE A 117 -11.18 3.42 -2.66
CA ILE A 117 -11.44 2.75 -3.94
C ILE A 117 -12.87 3.05 -4.42
N SER A 118 -13.87 2.92 -3.56
CA SER A 118 -15.27 3.16 -3.94
C SER A 118 -15.53 4.59 -4.41
N ARG A 119 -14.82 5.56 -3.84
CA ARG A 119 -14.96 6.98 -4.18
C ARG A 119 -14.25 7.38 -5.47
N PHE A 120 -13.07 6.80 -5.74
CA PHE A 120 -12.19 7.31 -6.80
C PHE A 120 -11.92 6.33 -7.93
N SER A 121 -11.98 5.02 -7.68
CA SER A 121 -11.68 4.03 -8.72
C SER A 121 -12.90 3.75 -9.62
N PRO A 122 -12.80 3.92 -10.94
CA PRO A 122 -13.84 3.50 -11.88
C PRO A 122 -13.92 1.97 -12.02
N TYR A 123 -12.80 1.25 -11.83
CA TYR A 123 -12.69 -0.20 -11.78
C TYR A 123 -12.33 -0.63 -10.36
N LYS A 124 -13.38 -0.83 -9.53
CA LYS A 124 -13.22 -1.01 -8.09
C LYS A 124 -12.51 -2.30 -7.72
N THR A 125 -12.86 -3.40 -8.39
CA THR A 125 -12.22 -4.70 -8.15
C THR A 125 -10.76 -4.70 -8.60
N MET A 126 -10.43 -3.94 -9.66
CA MET A 126 -9.03 -3.71 -10.04
C MET A 126 -8.26 -2.96 -8.93
N GLY A 127 -8.90 -2.00 -8.27
CA GLY A 127 -8.30 -1.36 -7.10
C GLY A 127 -7.98 -2.35 -5.98
N LEU A 128 -8.88 -3.32 -5.69
CA LEU A 128 -8.62 -4.40 -4.74
C LEU A 128 -7.51 -5.35 -5.22
N LEU A 129 -7.48 -5.67 -6.52
CA LEU A 129 -6.43 -6.51 -7.10
C LEU A 129 -5.05 -5.89 -6.93
N LEU A 130 -4.91 -4.57 -7.12
CA LEU A 130 -3.66 -3.85 -6.89
C LEU A 130 -3.32 -3.73 -5.39
N LEU A 131 -4.33 -3.52 -4.54
CA LEU A 131 -4.18 -3.51 -3.10
C LEU A 131 -3.59 -4.83 -2.56
N TYR A 132 -4.09 -5.97 -3.09
CA TYR A 132 -3.87 -7.29 -2.53
C TYR A 132 -2.39 -7.68 -2.41
N PRO A 133 -1.57 -7.73 -3.48
CA PRO A 133 -0.17 -8.11 -3.34
C PRO A 133 0.73 -6.99 -2.79
N THR A 134 0.34 -5.72 -2.91
CA THR A 134 1.24 -4.61 -2.60
C THR A 134 1.09 -4.11 -1.16
N LEU A 135 -0.09 -3.69 -0.77
CA LEU A 135 -0.34 -3.11 0.55
C LEU A 135 -0.92 -4.12 1.53
N TYR A 136 -1.84 -4.96 1.07
CA TYR A 136 -2.53 -5.90 1.95
C TYR A 136 -1.57 -6.97 2.48
N LEU A 137 -0.88 -7.71 1.62
CA LEU A 137 0.08 -8.72 2.10
C LEU A 137 1.31 -8.08 2.73
N THR A 138 1.90 -7.05 2.13
CA THR A 138 3.16 -6.48 2.64
C THR A 138 2.98 -5.69 3.93
N TYR A 139 1.91 -4.89 4.05
CA TYR A 139 1.75 -3.99 5.20
C TYR A 139 0.66 -4.45 6.19
N MET A 140 -0.56 -4.78 5.73
CA MET A 140 -1.61 -5.21 6.66
C MET A 140 -1.29 -6.56 7.32
N PHE A 141 -0.52 -7.44 6.65
CA PHE A 141 -0.08 -8.71 7.24
C PHE A 141 1.20 -8.58 8.06
N SER A 142 2.12 -7.69 7.70
CA SER A 142 3.44 -7.59 8.33
C SER A 142 3.66 -6.27 9.05
N GLY A 143 3.52 -5.14 8.37
CA GLY A 143 3.83 -3.81 8.90
C GLY A 143 2.62 -3.09 9.51
N LEU A 144 1.94 -3.65 10.51
CA LEU A 144 0.65 -3.18 11.05
C LEU A 144 0.59 -1.67 11.32
N ARG A 145 1.64 -1.10 11.90
CA ARG A 145 1.71 0.35 12.20
C ARG A 145 1.65 1.20 10.94
N GLN A 146 2.44 0.83 9.94
CA GLN A 146 2.50 1.55 8.69
C GLN A 146 1.25 1.33 7.85
N ALA A 147 0.64 0.14 7.91
CA ALA A 147 -0.64 -0.17 7.26
C ALA A 147 -1.75 0.77 7.76
N GLY A 148 -1.91 0.92 9.08
CA GLY A 148 -2.89 1.83 9.67
C GLY A 148 -2.69 3.28 9.20
N ALA A 149 -1.43 3.76 9.18
CA ALA A 149 -1.12 5.09 8.70
C ALA A 149 -1.45 5.30 7.22
N ILE A 150 -1.10 4.34 6.35
CA ILE A 150 -1.42 4.37 4.91
C ILE A 150 -2.94 4.31 4.69
N ALA A 151 -3.64 3.48 5.44
CA ALA A 151 -5.09 3.35 5.36
C ALA A 151 -5.80 4.68 5.70
N ILE A 152 -5.41 5.33 6.82
CA ILE A 152 -5.93 6.65 7.19
C ILE A 152 -5.61 7.69 6.11
N PHE A 153 -4.39 7.68 5.57
CA PHE A 153 -4.01 8.57 4.47
C PHE A 153 -4.92 8.38 3.25
N CYS A 154 -5.09 7.16 2.76
CA CYS A 154 -5.92 6.87 1.60
C CYS A 154 -7.41 7.15 1.85
N GLY A 155 -7.96 6.71 2.99
CA GLY A 155 -9.39 6.76 3.28
C GLY A 155 -9.90 8.14 3.71
N PHE A 156 -9.06 8.94 4.36
CA PHE A 156 -9.45 10.23 4.93
C PHE A 156 -8.63 11.40 4.41
N ALA A 157 -7.29 11.35 4.46
CA ALA A 157 -6.48 12.50 4.10
C ALA A 157 -6.60 12.85 2.60
N VAL A 158 -6.51 11.87 1.71
CA VAL A 158 -6.62 12.08 0.25
C VAL A 158 -7.95 12.73 -0.15
N PRO A 159 -9.13 12.25 0.31
CA PRO A 159 -10.39 12.96 0.08
C PRO A 159 -10.39 14.42 0.55
N LEU A 160 -9.84 14.68 1.74
CA LEU A 160 -9.78 16.02 2.32
C LEU A 160 -8.83 16.95 1.56
N LEU A 161 -7.72 16.43 1.04
CA LEU A 161 -6.80 17.15 0.16
C LEU A 161 -7.50 17.58 -1.13
N LEU A 162 -8.22 16.65 -1.78
CA LEU A 162 -8.95 16.92 -3.01
C LEU A 162 -10.13 17.91 -2.81
N ASP A 163 -10.78 17.83 -1.66
CA ASP A 163 -11.85 18.76 -1.27
C ASP A 163 -11.30 20.12 -0.79
N LYS A 164 -9.97 20.34 -0.83
CA LYS A 164 -9.26 21.56 -0.36
C LYS A 164 -9.55 21.89 1.13
N LYS A 165 -9.89 20.88 1.97
CA LYS A 165 -10.17 21.03 3.40
C LYS A 165 -8.89 20.93 4.22
N TRP A 166 -8.02 21.94 4.11
CA TRP A 166 -6.64 21.90 4.58
C TRP A 166 -6.47 21.56 6.07
N LEU A 167 -7.25 22.20 6.96
CA LEU A 167 -7.17 21.95 8.39
C LEU A 167 -7.53 20.48 8.71
N LYS A 168 -8.63 19.97 8.13
CA LYS A 168 -9.04 18.58 8.33
C LYS A 168 -8.03 17.60 7.74
N TYR A 169 -7.39 17.98 6.62
CA TYR A 169 -6.29 17.23 6.03
C TYR A 169 -5.11 17.10 7.00
N VAL A 170 -4.65 18.22 7.59
CA VAL A 170 -3.56 18.21 8.57
C VAL A 170 -3.91 17.31 9.76
N LEU A 171 -5.13 17.42 10.31
CA LEU A 171 -5.59 16.56 11.40
C LEU A 171 -5.60 15.08 11.02
N ALA A 172 -6.01 14.74 9.79
CA ALA A 172 -5.97 13.36 9.30
C ALA A 172 -4.53 12.83 9.15
N ILE A 173 -3.57 13.69 8.71
CA ILE A 173 -2.15 13.32 8.67
C ILE A 173 -1.56 13.14 10.06
N LEU A 174 -1.91 14.00 11.02
CA LEU A 174 -1.48 13.85 12.41
C LEU A 174 -2.04 12.54 13.03
N ALA A 175 -3.31 12.21 12.75
CA ALA A 175 -3.89 10.93 13.15
C ALA A 175 -3.14 9.74 12.51
N ALA A 176 -2.79 9.81 11.22
CA ALA A 176 -1.97 8.80 10.56
C ALA A 176 -0.56 8.71 11.19
N ALA A 177 0.04 9.84 11.56
CA ALA A 177 1.35 9.90 12.19
C ALA A 177 1.37 9.27 13.59
N CYS A 178 0.23 9.26 14.30
CA CYS A 178 0.08 8.51 15.56
C CYS A 178 0.22 6.99 15.36
N PHE A 179 -0.01 6.48 14.14
CA PHE A 179 0.25 5.08 13.79
C PHE A 179 1.64 4.88 13.19
N HIS A 180 2.11 5.83 12.36
CA HIS A 180 3.47 5.75 11.81
C HIS A 180 4.01 7.12 11.40
N LYS A 181 5.13 7.52 12.02
CA LYS A 181 5.72 8.88 11.90
C LYS A 181 6.01 9.32 10.47
N THR A 182 6.32 8.38 9.56
CA THR A 182 6.57 8.72 8.14
C THR A 182 5.38 9.38 7.43
N ALA A 183 4.16 9.25 7.98
CA ALA A 183 2.99 9.96 7.47
C ALA A 183 3.15 11.49 7.49
N LEU A 184 3.97 12.05 8.41
CA LEU A 184 4.25 13.49 8.48
C LEU A 184 4.82 14.06 7.18
N LEU A 185 5.52 13.24 6.38
CA LEU A 185 6.00 13.67 5.06
C LEU A 185 4.87 14.11 4.13
N MET A 186 3.68 13.57 4.33
CA MET A 186 2.51 13.91 3.53
C MET A 186 1.97 15.31 3.82
N LEU A 187 2.41 15.99 4.90
CA LEU A 187 2.10 17.40 5.15
C LEU A 187 2.60 18.33 4.03
N ALA A 188 3.56 17.88 3.21
CA ALA A 188 4.03 18.63 2.05
C ALA A 188 3.04 18.60 0.85
N LEU A 189 2.09 17.67 0.80
CA LEU A 189 1.19 17.51 -0.37
C LEU A 189 0.32 18.74 -0.69
N PRO A 190 -0.17 19.56 0.26
CA PRO A 190 -0.84 20.82 -0.06
C PRO A 190 0.02 21.81 -0.86
N ILE A 191 1.33 21.80 -0.64
CA ILE A 191 2.27 22.62 -1.41
C ILE A 191 2.39 22.05 -2.83
N ILE A 192 2.60 20.73 -2.93
CA ILE A 192 2.70 19.99 -4.20
C ILE A 192 1.41 20.13 -5.03
N TYR A 193 0.25 20.14 -4.37
CA TYR A 193 -1.03 20.37 -5.02
C TYR A 193 -1.04 21.67 -5.83
N LYS A 194 -0.42 22.74 -5.33
CA LYS A 194 -0.34 24.08 -5.97
C LYS A 194 0.70 24.16 -7.10
N ILE A 195 1.68 23.25 -7.12
CA ILE A 195 2.72 23.24 -8.17
C ILE A 195 2.09 22.80 -9.49
N ARG A 196 2.40 23.51 -10.58
CA ARG A 196 1.91 23.14 -11.92
C ARG A 196 2.50 21.79 -12.33
N TYR A 197 1.66 20.94 -12.91
CA TYR A 197 2.00 19.56 -13.27
C TYR A 197 3.25 19.45 -14.15
N LYS A 198 3.41 20.35 -15.12
CA LYS A 198 4.58 20.40 -16.00
C LYS A 198 5.93 20.48 -15.26
N TYR A 199 5.96 21.15 -14.10
CA TYR A 199 7.18 21.22 -13.30
C TYR A 199 7.47 19.91 -12.58
N VAL A 200 6.43 19.26 -12.06
CA VAL A 200 6.56 17.92 -11.46
C VAL A 200 7.11 16.94 -12.51
N CYS A 201 6.55 16.92 -13.72
CA CYS A 201 7.05 16.07 -14.81
C CYS A 201 8.51 16.30 -15.16
N ARG A 202 8.97 17.56 -15.15
CA ARG A 202 10.38 17.90 -15.45
C ARG A 202 11.35 17.48 -14.34
N LEU A 203 10.87 17.43 -13.09
CA LEU A 203 11.71 17.01 -11.96
C LEU A 203 11.91 15.48 -11.90
N VAL A 204 11.04 14.68 -12.52
CA VAL A 204 11.15 13.20 -12.49
C VAL A 204 12.48 12.69 -13.04
N PRO A 205 12.93 13.09 -14.26
CA PRO A 205 14.23 12.67 -14.77
C PRO A 205 15.40 13.16 -13.91
N ALA A 206 15.31 14.37 -13.38
CA ALA A 206 16.34 14.93 -12.50
C ALA A 206 16.45 14.14 -11.18
N ALA A 207 15.33 13.77 -10.57
CA ALA A 207 15.31 12.94 -9.38
C ALA A 207 15.84 11.52 -9.63
N MET A 208 15.56 10.95 -10.80
CA MET A 208 16.11 9.67 -11.22
C MET A 208 17.64 9.75 -11.37
N ALA A 209 18.14 10.79 -12.06
CA ALA A 209 19.58 11.02 -12.22
C ALA A 209 20.27 11.23 -10.86
N ALA A 210 19.67 12.05 -9.99
CA ALA A 210 20.17 12.26 -8.63
C ALA A 210 20.22 10.95 -7.83
N GLY A 211 19.17 10.12 -7.91
CA GLY A 211 19.14 8.81 -7.27
C GLY A 211 20.24 7.87 -7.76
N ILE A 212 20.49 7.84 -9.07
CA ILE A 212 21.61 7.07 -9.65
C ILE A 212 22.94 7.59 -9.11
N ILE A 213 23.16 8.91 -9.12
CA ILE A 213 24.41 9.51 -8.60
C ILE A 213 24.59 9.15 -7.12
N ILE A 214 23.55 9.27 -6.29
CA ILE A 214 23.58 8.95 -4.85
C ILE A 214 23.92 7.48 -4.61
N CYS A 215 23.55 6.56 -5.50
CA CYS A 215 23.93 5.16 -5.38
C CYS A 215 25.46 4.96 -5.45
N PHE A 216 26.21 5.84 -6.10
CA PHE A 216 27.68 5.78 -6.21
C PHE A 216 28.39 6.66 -5.17
N LEU A 217 27.67 7.53 -4.46
CA LEU A 217 28.25 8.39 -3.42
C LEU A 217 28.15 7.75 -2.05
N ASP A 218 29.17 7.92 -1.22
CA ASP A 218 29.07 7.60 0.20
C ASP A 218 28.40 8.76 0.96
N VAL A 219 27.08 8.64 1.13
CA VAL A 219 26.28 9.60 1.89
C VAL A 219 26.06 9.14 3.35
N SER A 220 26.80 8.13 3.80
CA SER A 220 26.62 7.50 5.14
C SER A 220 26.77 8.52 6.27
N SER A 221 27.77 9.38 6.22
CA SER A 221 28.02 10.40 7.25
C SER A 221 26.85 11.38 7.37
N ILE A 222 26.28 11.83 6.25
CA ILE A 222 25.14 12.74 6.22
C ILE A 222 23.91 12.07 6.82
N LEU A 223 23.67 10.81 6.44
CA LEU A 223 22.52 10.04 6.96
C LEU A 223 22.67 9.71 8.44
N ARG A 224 23.88 9.40 8.92
CA ARG A 224 24.15 9.21 10.36
C ARG A 224 23.86 10.49 11.14
N PHE A 225 24.24 11.64 10.63
CA PHE A 225 23.92 12.93 11.24
C PHE A 225 22.42 13.19 11.33
N ILE A 226 21.65 12.89 10.25
CA ILE A 226 20.21 13.12 10.19
C ILE A 226 19.42 12.08 10.98
N LEU A 227 19.78 10.81 10.89
CA LEU A 227 19.02 9.68 11.47
C LEU A 227 19.44 9.33 12.89
N GLN A 228 20.62 9.79 13.33
CA GLN A 228 21.18 9.52 14.65
C GLN A 228 21.13 8.01 15.00
N ASP A 229 20.55 7.64 16.12
CA ASP A 229 20.44 6.25 16.59
C ASP A 229 19.72 5.32 15.61
N ARG A 230 18.89 5.86 14.71
CA ARG A 230 18.19 5.09 13.69
C ARG A 230 19.05 4.79 12.47
N ALA A 231 20.20 5.45 12.31
CA ALA A 231 21.10 5.20 11.19
C ALA A 231 21.49 3.72 11.10
N TYR A 232 21.74 3.08 12.25
CA TYR A 232 22.08 1.65 12.32
C TYR A 232 21.01 0.77 11.65
N VAL A 233 19.74 0.99 11.97
CA VAL A 233 18.62 0.20 11.40
C VAL A 233 18.53 0.38 9.89
N TYR A 234 18.71 1.59 9.38
CA TYR A 234 18.57 1.87 7.95
C TYR A 234 19.81 1.54 7.12
N MET A 235 20.98 1.51 7.73
CA MET A 235 22.26 1.38 7.02
C MET A 235 22.98 0.06 7.29
N GLU A 236 22.86 -0.52 8.48
CA GLU A 236 23.69 -1.66 8.88
C GLU A 236 22.88 -2.94 9.09
N SER A 237 21.77 -2.92 9.84
CA SER A 237 21.07 -4.17 10.17
C SER A 237 20.14 -4.68 9.07
N TRP A 238 19.48 -3.77 8.35
CA TRP A 238 18.50 -4.11 7.30
C TRP A 238 18.79 -3.40 5.97
N GLY A 239 19.71 -2.45 5.97
CA GLY A 239 19.98 -1.55 4.86
C GLY A 239 21.15 -1.98 3.96
N ASN A 240 21.95 -2.95 4.37
CA ASN A 240 22.95 -3.61 3.52
C ASN A 240 22.31 -4.56 2.49
N ALA A 241 20.98 -4.65 2.45
CA ALA A 241 20.34 -5.23 1.30
C ALA A 241 20.70 -4.39 0.07
N ASP A 242 21.34 -5.03 -0.89
CA ASP A 242 21.68 -4.47 -2.19
C ASP A 242 20.56 -3.60 -2.76
N ILE A 243 20.93 -2.61 -3.55
CA ILE A 243 19.98 -1.75 -4.28
C ILE A 243 18.94 -2.67 -4.90
N SER A 244 17.68 -2.54 -4.51
CA SER A 244 16.61 -3.33 -5.09
C SER A 244 16.36 -2.87 -6.53
N ILE A 245 17.21 -3.34 -7.45
CA ILE A 245 17.11 -3.02 -8.89
C ILE A 245 15.71 -3.35 -9.39
N MET A 246 15.15 -4.49 -8.99
CA MET A 246 13.79 -4.87 -9.37
C MET A 246 12.73 -3.90 -8.83
N GLY A 247 12.86 -3.45 -7.57
CA GLY A 247 11.94 -2.47 -6.99
C GLY A 247 12.08 -1.08 -7.62
N LEU A 248 13.27 -0.67 -8.00
CA LEU A 248 13.51 0.59 -8.70
C LEU A 248 12.95 0.52 -10.15
N ALA A 249 13.22 -0.57 -10.86
CA ALA A 249 12.72 -0.80 -12.22
C ALA A 249 11.17 -0.79 -12.24
N GLU A 250 10.53 -1.50 -11.33
CA GLU A 250 9.07 -1.52 -11.18
C GLU A 250 8.51 -0.11 -11.03
N ARG A 251 9.04 0.66 -10.09
CA ARG A 251 8.57 2.02 -9.83
C ARG A 251 8.82 2.96 -11.03
N THR A 252 9.95 2.78 -11.72
CA THR A 252 10.28 3.57 -12.92
C THR A 252 9.35 3.25 -14.07
N ILE A 253 9.01 1.98 -14.29
CA ILE A 253 8.04 1.55 -15.32
C ILE A 253 6.66 2.15 -15.04
N LEU A 254 6.21 2.07 -13.79
CA LEU A 254 4.90 2.65 -13.40
C LEU A 254 4.91 4.19 -13.50
N ALA A 255 5.97 4.87 -13.09
CA ALA A 255 6.10 6.31 -13.25
C ALA A 255 6.12 6.72 -14.72
N GLY A 256 6.82 5.96 -15.58
CA GLY A 256 6.82 6.12 -17.03
C GLY A 256 5.41 5.93 -17.62
N PHE A 257 4.67 4.93 -17.16
CA PHE A 257 3.29 4.70 -17.57
C PHE A 257 2.37 5.87 -17.17
N VAL A 258 2.51 6.40 -15.97
CA VAL A 258 1.76 7.59 -15.52
C VAL A 258 2.11 8.79 -16.41
N LEU A 259 3.40 9.09 -16.59
CA LEU A 259 3.86 10.19 -17.42
C LEU A 259 3.35 10.07 -18.85
N TRP A 260 3.48 8.90 -19.48
CA TRP A 260 3.02 8.65 -20.84
C TRP A 260 1.54 8.99 -21.04
N ASN A 261 0.70 8.66 -20.06
CA ASN A 261 -0.74 8.89 -20.15
C ASN A 261 -1.16 10.31 -19.78
N THR A 262 -0.32 11.09 -19.09
CA THR A 262 -0.71 12.39 -18.51
C THR A 262 0.15 13.56 -18.97
N TRP A 263 1.27 13.32 -19.62
CA TRP A 263 2.24 14.32 -20.07
C TRP A 263 1.64 15.52 -20.81
N ARG A 264 0.62 15.28 -21.66
CA ARG A 264 0.00 16.32 -22.51
C ARG A 264 -1.25 16.93 -21.89
N THR A 265 -1.61 16.56 -20.66
CA THR A 265 -2.84 17.03 -20.02
C THR A 265 -2.58 18.38 -19.37
N GLU A 266 -3.33 19.41 -19.80
CA GLU A 266 -3.22 20.78 -19.25
C GLU A 266 -4.22 21.05 -18.10
N ALA A 267 -5.17 20.16 -17.87
CA ALA A 267 -6.23 20.30 -16.87
C ALA A 267 -5.70 20.10 -15.44
N GLU A 268 -5.11 21.13 -14.86
CA GLU A 268 -4.43 21.10 -13.54
C GLU A 268 -5.34 20.66 -12.38
N GLU A 269 -6.64 20.90 -12.46
CA GLU A 269 -7.63 20.51 -11.45
C GLU A 269 -8.24 19.12 -11.67
N ASP A 270 -7.89 18.45 -12.76
CA ASP A 270 -8.34 17.08 -12.99
C ASP A 270 -7.78 16.15 -11.90
N ARG A 271 -8.66 15.34 -11.34
CA ARG A 271 -8.30 14.37 -10.28
C ARG A 271 -7.15 13.46 -10.70
N ILE A 272 -7.12 13.02 -11.96
CA ILE A 272 -6.01 12.18 -12.47
C ILE A 272 -4.69 12.93 -12.38
N ILE A 273 -4.66 14.22 -12.72
CA ILE A 273 -3.45 15.03 -12.66
C ILE A 273 -3.01 15.21 -11.21
N ILE A 274 -3.94 15.43 -10.28
CA ILE A 274 -3.62 15.54 -8.85
C ILE A 274 -3.05 14.21 -8.32
N PHE A 275 -3.69 13.09 -8.62
CA PHE A 275 -3.17 11.77 -8.23
C PHE A 275 -1.80 11.49 -8.88
N SER A 276 -1.61 11.86 -10.15
CA SER A 276 -0.32 11.73 -10.84
C SER A 276 0.77 12.58 -10.21
N LYS A 277 0.48 13.83 -9.80
CA LYS A 277 1.44 14.67 -9.04
C LYS A 277 1.90 13.96 -7.77
N ILE A 278 0.95 13.49 -6.96
CA ILE A 278 1.25 12.82 -5.70
C ILE A 278 2.09 11.57 -5.96
N TYR A 279 1.67 10.75 -6.93
CA TYR A 279 2.37 9.52 -7.29
C TYR A 279 3.81 9.77 -7.74
N LEU A 280 4.02 10.73 -8.64
CA LEU A 280 5.35 11.07 -9.17
C LEU A 280 6.27 11.65 -8.08
N VAL A 281 5.73 12.40 -7.11
CA VAL A 281 6.50 12.85 -5.94
C VAL A 281 6.96 11.66 -5.10
N GLY A 282 6.08 10.68 -4.87
CA GLY A 282 6.47 9.44 -4.18
C GLY A 282 7.53 8.64 -4.93
N TYR A 283 7.45 8.61 -6.26
CA TYR A 283 8.49 8.03 -7.09
C TYR A 283 9.83 8.76 -6.91
N MET A 284 9.84 10.11 -6.99
CA MET A 284 11.05 10.91 -6.81
C MET A 284 11.69 10.67 -5.44
N LEU A 285 10.90 10.65 -4.36
CA LEU A 285 11.38 10.32 -3.01
C LEU A 285 12.02 8.92 -2.95
N SER A 286 11.37 7.94 -3.59
CA SER A 286 11.89 6.58 -3.64
C SER A 286 13.17 6.48 -4.48
N ALA A 287 13.24 7.20 -5.59
CA ALA A 287 14.39 7.19 -6.50
C ALA A 287 15.64 7.79 -5.83
N VAL A 288 15.48 8.94 -5.17
CA VAL A 288 16.58 9.60 -4.43
C VAL A 288 17.09 8.74 -3.28
N ALA A 289 16.19 8.00 -2.63
CA ALA A 289 16.53 7.08 -1.53
C ALA A 289 16.94 5.67 -2.02
N ALA A 290 17.11 5.43 -3.31
CA ALA A 290 17.30 4.08 -3.89
C ALA A 290 18.50 3.32 -3.33
N ARG A 291 19.56 4.01 -2.90
CA ARG A 291 20.74 3.41 -2.24
C ARG A 291 20.35 2.56 -1.03
N TYR A 292 19.33 2.97 -0.28
CA TYR A 292 18.86 2.31 0.93
C TYR A 292 17.45 1.78 0.71
N SER A 293 17.34 0.50 0.39
CA SER A 293 16.10 -0.14 -0.06
C SER A 293 14.93 0.02 0.94
N LEU A 294 15.23 -0.11 2.24
CA LEU A 294 14.23 0.08 3.31
C LEU A 294 13.72 1.52 3.36
N MET A 295 14.62 2.51 3.27
CA MET A 295 14.24 3.92 3.27
C MET A 295 13.45 4.29 2.01
N SER A 296 13.92 3.84 0.84
CA SER A 296 13.23 4.01 -0.44
C SER A 296 11.80 3.47 -0.40
N SER A 297 11.60 2.29 0.18
CA SER A 297 10.27 1.69 0.29
C SER A 297 9.35 2.47 1.22
N ARG A 298 9.84 2.98 2.36
CA ARG A 298 9.04 3.68 3.37
C ARG A 298 8.68 5.11 2.99
N LEU A 299 9.57 5.83 2.31
CA LEU A 299 9.34 7.25 1.94
C LEU A 299 8.26 7.37 0.85
N GLY A 300 8.28 6.49 -0.15
CA GLY A 300 7.39 6.56 -1.30
C GLY A 300 6.04 5.85 -1.12
N VAL A 301 5.87 5.01 -0.08
CA VAL A 301 4.74 4.08 0.00
C VAL A 301 3.38 4.76 0.06
N TYR A 302 3.24 5.88 0.76
CA TYR A 302 1.96 6.61 0.83
C TYR A 302 1.48 7.05 -0.54
N CYS A 303 2.40 7.59 -1.34
CA CYS A 303 2.09 8.04 -2.68
C CYS A 303 1.86 6.85 -3.63
N LYS A 304 2.66 5.78 -3.50
CA LYS A 304 2.50 4.54 -4.24
C LYS A 304 1.17 3.84 -3.90
N ALA A 305 0.68 3.97 -2.68
CA ALA A 305 -0.62 3.42 -2.28
C ALA A 305 -1.79 3.91 -3.16
N LEU A 306 -1.61 5.03 -3.84
CA LEU A 306 -2.60 5.55 -4.79
C LEU A 306 -2.69 4.78 -6.11
N ASP A 307 -1.80 3.79 -6.37
CA ASP A 307 -1.92 2.86 -7.50
C ASP A 307 -3.31 2.23 -7.57
N ILE A 308 -3.91 1.95 -6.41
CA ILE A 308 -5.25 1.35 -6.28
C ILE A 308 -6.37 2.17 -6.91
N VAL A 309 -6.14 3.46 -7.16
CA VAL A 309 -7.10 4.36 -7.81
C VAL A 309 -6.55 4.96 -9.09
N LEU A 310 -5.26 5.31 -9.15
CA LEU A 310 -4.65 5.97 -10.29
C LEU A 310 -4.60 5.06 -11.52
N ILE A 311 -4.13 3.82 -11.38
CA ILE A 311 -4.05 2.86 -12.49
C ILE A 311 -5.44 2.58 -13.06
N PRO A 312 -6.49 2.24 -12.27
CA PRO A 312 -7.86 2.12 -12.78
C PRO A 312 -8.37 3.38 -13.50
N MET A 313 -8.04 4.58 -13.01
CA MET A 313 -8.44 5.84 -13.66
C MET A 313 -7.77 6.03 -15.01
N LEU A 314 -6.48 5.72 -15.13
CA LEU A 314 -5.73 5.79 -16.39
C LEU A 314 -6.28 4.78 -17.40
N LEU A 315 -6.53 3.55 -16.97
CA LEU A 315 -7.12 2.53 -17.85
C LEU A 315 -8.51 2.92 -18.35
N TYR A 316 -9.32 3.54 -17.50
CA TYR A 316 -10.66 3.99 -17.89
C TYR A 316 -10.63 4.98 -19.06
N ARG A 317 -9.61 5.84 -19.15
CA ARG A 317 -9.41 6.81 -20.23
C ARG A 317 -8.85 6.21 -21.52
N MET A 318 -8.31 5.00 -21.47
CA MET A 318 -7.73 4.35 -22.65
C MET A 318 -8.80 3.87 -23.63
N LYS A 319 -8.43 3.81 -24.92
CA LYS A 319 -9.22 3.13 -25.95
C LYS A 319 -9.45 1.66 -25.55
N PRO A 320 -10.63 1.07 -25.85
CA PRO A 320 -11.00 -0.28 -25.40
C PRO A 320 -9.93 -1.35 -25.66
N ARG A 321 -9.33 -1.34 -26.86
CA ARG A 321 -8.27 -2.31 -27.25
C ARG A 321 -7.04 -2.20 -26.33
N ASN A 322 -6.54 -0.98 -26.13
CA ASN A 322 -5.35 -0.74 -25.30
C ASN A 322 -5.65 -1.04 -23.83
N ARG A 323 -6.84 -0.66 -23.36
CA ARG A 323 -7.30 -0.95 -22.00
C ARG A 323 -7.27 -2.44 -21.71
N LYS A 324 -7.81 -3.27 -22.61
CA LYS A 324 -7.81 -4.73 -22.47
C LYS A 324 -6.39 -5.29 -22.39
N LEU A 325 -5.49 -4.83 -23.28
CA LEU A 325 -4.08 -5.25 -23.26
C LEU A 325 -3.38 -4.87 -21.96
N VAL A 326 -3.50 -3.60 -21.53
CA VAL A 326 -2.86 -3.12 -20.30
C VAL A 326 -3.45 -3.82 -19.06
N THR A 327 -4.75 -4.19 -19.09
CA THR A 327 -5.33 -4.98 -18.00
C THR A 327 -4.63 -6.33 -17.85
N VAL A 328 -4.27 -7.02 -18.93
CA VAL A 328 -3.49 -8.27 -18.86
C VAL A 328 -2.13 -8.02 -18.19
N VAL A 329 -1.45 -6.92 -18.55
CA VAL A 329 -0.18 -6.55 -17.92
C VAL A 329 -0.35 -6.30 -16.41
N VAL A 330 -1.44 -5.62 -16.00
CA VAL A 330 -1.75 -5.38 -14.58
C VAL A 330 -2.03 -6.70 -13.84
N LEU A 331 -2.72 -7.65 -14.46
CA LEU A 331 -2.95 -8.98 -13.89
C LEU A 331 -1.63 -9.75 -13.70
N MET A 332 -0.75 -9.71 -14.69
CA MET A 332 0.59 -10.33 -14.61
C MET A 332 1.43 -9.66 -13.50
N TYR A 333 1.41 -8.33 -13.42
CA TYR A 333 2.05 -7.58 -12.35
C TYR A 333 1.56 -8.04 -10.98
N ALA A 334 0.26 -8.08 -10.76
CA ALA A 334 -0.33 -8.51 -9.48
C ALA A 334 0.05 -9.98 -9.16
N PHE A 335 0.09 -10.87 -10.16
CA PHE A 335 0.53 -12.25 -9.98
C PHE A 335 1.99 -12.36 -9.53
N VAL A 336 2.90 -11.66 -10.22
CA VAL A 336 4.34 -11.69 -9.89
C VAL A 336 4.58 -11.16 -8.47
N PHE A 337 3.89 -10.08 -8.08
CA PHE A 337 4.02 -9.54 -6.73
C PHE A 337 3.42 -10.45 -5.66
N LEU A 338 2.30 -11.12 -5.94
CA LEU A 338 1.74 -12.15 -5.06
C LEU A 338 2.73 -13.29 -4.85
N TYR A 339 3.28 -13.83 -5.96
CA TYR A 339 4.26 -14.91 -5.91
C TYR A 339 5.48 -14.52 -5.09
N LYS A 340 6.04 -13.34 -5.33
CA LYS A 340 7.17 -12.78 -4.57
C LYS A 340 6.86 -12.67 -3.07
N ASN A 341 5.69 -12.16 -2.69
CA ASN A 341 5.33 -12.01 -1.28
C ASN A 341 5.18 -13.37 -0.57
N ILE A 342 4.60 -14.36 -1.25
CA ILE A 342 4.51 -15.71 -0.70
C ILE A 342 5.90 -16.30 -0.49
N LEU A 343 6.82 -16.16 -1.46
CA LEU A 343 8.20 -16.60 -1.30
C LEU A 343 8.91 -15.89 -0.13
N MET A 344 8.68 -14.60 0.05
CA MET A 344 9.22 -13.84 1.18
C MET A 344 8.69 -14.37 2.52
N TYR A 345 7.41 -14.69 2.61
CA TYR A 345 6.83 -15.29 3.82
C TYR A 345 7.42 -16.67 4.13
N ILE A 346 7.61 -17.49 3.10
CA ILE A 346 8.25 -18.82 3.25
C ILE A 346 9.67 -18.65 3.79
N GLY A 347 10.49 -17.82 3.16
CA GLY A 347 11.90 -17.64 3.52
C GLY A 347 12.08 -17.01 4.90
N GLN A 348 11.37 -15.91 5.20
CA GLN A 348 11.52 -15.23 6.48
C GLN A 348 10.77 -15.93 7.63
N GLY A 349 9.70 -16.65 7.32
CA GLY A 349 8.90 -17.38 8.30
C GLY A 349 9.44 -18.78 8.61
N GLY A 350 10.44 -19.29 7.87
CA GLY A 350 10.97 -20.64 8.03
C GLY A 350 9.95 -21.74 7.69
N TYR A 351 9.05 -21.50 6.73
CA TYR A 351 8.03 -22.48 6.37
C TYR A 351 8.57 -23.53 5.41
N HIS A 352 8.28 -24.80 5.67
CA HIS A 352 8.54 -25.93 4.78
C HIS A 352 7.43 -26.05 3.71
N ALA A 353 7.39 -25.09 2.78
CA ALA A 353 6.35 -25.02 1.75
C ALA A 353 6.90 -24.47 0.43
N THR A 354 6.18 -24.71 -0.66
CA THR A 354 6.38 -24.00 -1.93
C THR A 354 5.42 -22.81 -2.04
N ALA A 355 5.62 -21.93 -3.01
CA ALA A 355 4.69 -20.82 -3.24
C ALA A 355 3.24 -21.30 -3.51
N TRP A 356 3.08 -22.49 -4.05
CA TRP A 356 1.76 -23.07 -4.36
C TRP A 356 1.10 -23.75 -3.17
N THR A 357 1.90 -24.31 -2.25
CA THR A 357 1.43 -25.05 -1.07
C THR A 357 1.45 -24.23 0.19
N TYR A 358 1.89 -22.96 0.14
CA TYR A 358 1.95 -22.09 1.31
C TYR A 358 0.59 -22.04 2.02
N PRO A 359 0.53 -22.46 3.30
CA PRO A 359 -0.73 -22.62 4.01
C PRO A 359 -1.32 -21.26 4.39
N TYR A 360 -2.65 -21.20 4.45
CA TYR A 360 -3.34 -20.16 5.20
C TYR A 360 -3.70 -20.72 6.57
N ILE A 361 -3.12 -20.14 7.61
CA ILE A 361 -3.36 -20.52 8.99
C ILE A 361 -4.33 -19.51 9.60
N SER A 362 -5.39 -20.04 10.19
CA SER A 362 -6.45 -19.24 10.83
C SER A 362 -6.43 -19.39 12.34
N ILE A 363 -7.16 -18.51 13.02
CA ILE A 363 -7.39 -18.61 14.47
C ILE A 363 -8.05 -19.93 14.89
N PHE A 364 -8.70 -20.65 13.96
CA PHE A 364 -9.37 -21.93 14.21
C PHE A 364 -8.45 -23.16 14.09
N ASN A 365 -7.26 -23.00 13.47
CA ASN A 365 -6.31 -24.08 13.27
C ASN A 365 -4.86 -23.65 13.62
N LYS A 366 -4.70 -22.95 14.73
CA LYS A 366 -3.40 -22.39 15.19
C LYS A 366 -2.29 -23.44 15.26
N GLU A 367 -2.64 -24.68 15.59
CA GLU A 367 -1.72 -25.83 15.69
C GLU A 367 -1.01 -26.12 14.35
N ALA A 368 -1.65 -25.82 13.23
CA ALA A 368 -1.05 -25.98 11.91
C ALA A 368 0.23 -25.15 11.75
N LEU A 369 0.42 -24.07 12.52
CA LEU A 369 1.65 -23.28 12.47
C LEU A 369 2.89 -24.12 12.81
N ALA A 370 2.79 -24.98 13.79
CA ALA A 370 3.89 -25.86 14.20
C ALA A 370 4.20 -26.98 13.17
N LEU A 371 3.18 -27.39 12.40
CA LEU A 371 3.35 -28.43 11.36
C LEU A 371 4.10 -27.92 10.12
N TRP A 372 4.07 -26.61 9.87
CA TRP A 372 4.65 -26.00 8.67
C TRP A 372 5.99 -25.29 8.95
N LYS A 373 6.32 -25.02 10.19
CA LYS A 373 7.60 -24.49 10.66
C LYS A 373 8.52 -25.57 11.17
#